data_f796906f41c0bd1ef3a83ca1a2235685
#
_entry.id   f796906f41c0bd1ef3a83ca1a2235685
#
_cell.length_a   1.000
_cell.length_b   1.000
_cell.length_c   1.000
_cell.angle_alpha   90.00
_cell.angle_beta   90.00
_cell.angle_gamma   90.00
#
_symmetry.space_group_name_H-M   'P 1'
#
loop_
_entity.id
_entity.type
_entity.pdbx_description
1 polymer ?
#
loop_
_entity_poly.entity_id
_entity_poly.type
_entity_poly.pdbx_seq_one_letter_code
_entity_poly.pdbx_strand_id
1 'polypeptide(L)'
;PNNCKYSEEEAVQMVKDLLEKLQPGNNLTVKEINPTYNGSKMDELGNSLDSQIESYIGYQMLFVREVNGMQENTTMYSGTDDEEIEATYIPFGYERVEVNVGDEGITSFSWMNRMQEGEILQENVEMISFEKVQSIIEEQIMMKHADTKDIEVRQKVVSVDLGLMCVRKPNDNSSFTMVPVWDVYEIWEEAIIESD
;
A
#
# COMPACT_ATOMS: atom_id res chain seq x y z
N PRO A 1 0.41 19.14 -19.97
CA PRO A 1 1.12 20.12 -19.15
C PRO A 1 0.54 20.15 -17.74
N ASN A 2 1.40 20.38 -16.74
CA ASN A 2 0.95 20.60 -15.37
C ASN A 2 0.43 22.05 -15.27
N ASN A 3 -0.85 22.20 -15.01
CA ASN A 3 -1.49 23.51 -14.82
C ASN A 3 -1.77 23.79 -13.33
N CYS A 4 -1.32 22.91 -12.41
CA CYS A 4 -1.41 23.19 -11.00
C CYS A 4 -0.52 24.36 -10.61
N LYS A 5 -1.02 25.25 -9.78
CA LYS A 5 -0.30 26.42 -9.26
C LYS A 5 0.96 26.04 -8.47
N TYR A 6 0.94 24.90 -7.80
CA TYR A 6 2.04 24.40 -6.98
C TYR A 6 2.82 23.34 -7.73
N SER A 7 4.14 23.31 -7.55
CA SER A 7 4.97 22.17 -7.92
C SER A 7 4.67 20.97 -6.99
N GLU A 8 5.12 19.80 -7.39
CA GLU A 8 4.99 18.60 -6.57
C GLU A 8 5.69 18.77 -5.22
N GLU A 9 6.90 19.34 -5.22
CA GLU A 9 7.67 19.57 -4.01
C GLU A 9 6.98 20.57 -3.07
N GLU A 10 6.40 21.64 -3.61
CA GLU A 10 5.65 22.62 -2.83
C GLU A 10 4.39 22.00 -2.21
N ALA A 11 3.70 21.17 -2.98
CA ALA A 11 2.52 20.46 -2.51
C ALA A 11 2.87 19.45 -1.40
N VAL A 12 3.95 18.67 -1.56
CA VAL A 12 4.46 17.77 -0.51
C VAL A 12 4.83 18.54 0.75
N GLN A 13 5.55 19.66 0.61
CA GLN A 13 5.95 20.46 1.76
C GLN A 13 4.75 21.05 2.52
N MET A 14 3.73 21.50 1.78
CA MET A 14 2.48 22.00 2.38
C MET A 14 1.80 20.94 3.23
N VAL A 15 1.76 19.69 2.78
CA VAL A 15 1.18 18.58 3.53
C VAL A 15 2.03 18.23 4.74
N LYS A 16 3.36 18.17 4.61
CA LYS A 16 4.29 17.94 5.74
C LYS A 16 4.14 18.99 6.83
N ASP A 17 4.01 20.25 6.45
CA ASP A 17 3.80 21.35 7.42
C ASP A 17 2.46 21.21 8.17
N LEU A 18 1.42 20.70 7.50
CA LEU A 18 0.14 20.41 8.14
C LEU A 18 0.27 19.22 9.10
N LEU A 19 0.91 18.15 8.67
CA LEU A 19 1.10 16.96 9.50
C LEU A 19 1.90 17.27 10.76
N GLU A 20 2.96 18.07 10.64
CA GLU A 20 3.77 18.50 11.79
C GLU A 20 2.97 19.36 12.77
N LYS A 21 2.04 20.18 12.29
CA LYS A 21 1.12 20.95 13.16
C LYS A 21 0.10 20.07 13.87
N LEU A 22 -0.39 19.03 13.20
CA LEU A 22 -1.38 18.11 13.76
C LEU A 22 -0.79 17.10 14.74
N GLN A 23 0.42 16.66 14.48
CA GLN A 23 1.18 15.72 15.30
C GLN A 23 2.68 16.02 15.18
N PRO A 24 3.24 16.88 16.06
CA PRO A 24 4.66 17.17 16.07
C PRO A 24 5.51 15.90 16.24
N GLY A 25 6.58 15.81 15.45
CA GLY A 25 7.46 14.64 15.46
C GLY A 25 6.82 13.38 14.86
N ASN A 26 5.79 13.54 14.01
CA ASN A 26 5.28 12.40 13.25
C ASN A 26 6.34 11.88 12.28
N ASN A 27 6.36 10.58 12.04
CA ASN A 27 7.26 9.91 11.10
C ASN A 27 6.51 9.51 9.82
N LEU A 28 5.68 10.41 9.30
CA LEU A 28 4.93 10.19 8.08
C LEU A 28 5.72 10.69 6.87
N THR A 29 5.89 9.84 5.89
CA THR A 29 6.57 10.15 4.64
C THR A 29 5.69 9.85 3.43
N VAL A 30 5.93 10.55 2.34
CA VAL A 30 5.17 10.33 1.11
C VAL A 30 5.50 8.95 0.53
N LYS A 31 4.47 8.17 0.27
CA LYS A 31 4.54 6.86 -0.38
C LYS A 31 4.26 6.96 -1.87
N GLU A 32 3.20 7.70 -2.20
CA GLU A 32 2.73 7.86 -3.57
C GLU A 32 2.30 9.29 -3.84
N ILE A 33 2.54 9.74 -5.05
CA ILE A 33 2.03 11.00 -5.59
C ILE A 33 1.44 10.71 -6.96
N ASN A 34 0.15 10.97 -7.10
CA ASN A 34 -0.56 10.79 -8.35
C ASN A 34 -1.10 12.13 -8.83
N PRO A 35 -0.90 12.50 -10.09
CA PRO A 35 -1.51 13.69 -10.64
C PRO A 35 -3.03 13.52 -10.71
N THR A 36 -3.77 14.57 -10.36
CA THR A 36 -5.21 14.64 -10.55
C THR A 36 -5.55 15.40 -11.81
N TYR A 37 -6.58 14.94 -12.52
CA TYR A 37 -6.97 15.46 -13.83
C TYR A 37 -8.29 16.19 -13.75
N ASN A 38 -8.46 17.19 -14.60
CA ASN A 38 -9.73 17.88 -14.74
C ASN A 38 -10.71 16.96 -15.48
N GLY A 39 -11.66 16.43 -14.74
CA GLY A 39 -12.85 15.68 -15.15
C GLY A 39 -12.71 14.72 -16.34
N SER A 40 -13.25 13.53 -16.22
CA SER A 40 -13.51 12.70 -17.39
C SER A 40 -14.57 13.41 -18.25
N LYS A 41 -14.22 13.83 -19.47
CA LYS A 41 -15.24 14.15 -20.47
C LYS A 41 -16.01 12.86 -20.73
N MET A 42 -17.27 12.84 -20.43
CA MET A 42 -18.19 11.76 -20.82
C MET A 42 -18.80 12.10 -22.19
N ASP A 43 -18.96 11.11 -23.03
CA ASP A 43 -19.78 11.24 -24.21
C ASP A 43 -21.27 11.38 -23.84
N GLU A 44 -22.14 11.63 -24.83
CA GLU A 44 -23.59 11.76 -24.61
C GLU A 44 -24.25 10.46 -24.07
N LEU A 45 -23.51 9.34 -24.09
CA LEU A 45 -23.94 8.03 -23.60
C LEU A 45 -23.37 7.70 -22.20
N GLY A 46 -22.55 8.62 -21.62
CA GLY A 46 -21.95 8.43 -20.31
C GLY A 46 -20.66 7.59 -20.31
N ASN A 47 -20.05 7.31 -21.47
CA ASN A 47 -18.78 6.63 -21.54
C ASN A 47 -17.62 7.62 -21.34
N SER A 48 -16.62 7.24 -20.56
CA SER A 48 -15.41 8.05 -20.34
C SER A 48 -14.60 8.18 -21.64
N LEU A 49 -14.33 9.42 -22.04
CA LEU A 49 -13.44 9.73 -23.16
C LEU A 49 -11.99 9.81 -22.64
N ASP A 50 -11.38 8.69 -22.34
CA ASP A 50 -10.03 8.58 -21.77
C ASP A 50 -8.90 9.25 -22.59
N SER A 51 -9.18 9.65 -23.82
CA SER A 51 -8.14 10.16 -24.74
C SER A 51 -7.91 11.67 -24.67
N GLN A 52 -8.54 12.41 -23.75
CA GLN A 52 -8.46 13.87 -23.70
C GLN A 52 -8.15 14.44 -22.31
N ILE A 53 -7.21 13.83 -21.59
CA ILE A 53 -6.64 14.45 -20.40
C ILE A 53 -5.77 15.63 -20.85
N GLU A 54 -6.33 16.84 -20.77
CA GLU A 54 -5.66 18.03 -21.29
C GLU A 54 -4.63 18.61 -20.30
N SER A 55 -4.84 18.43 -18.99
CA SER A 55 -3.92 18.99 -17.99
C SER A 55 -4.13 18.40 -16.59
N TYR A 56 -3.07 18.42 -15.81
CA TYR A 56 -3.14 18.20 -14.35
C TYR A 56 -3.72 19.43 -13.66
N ILE A 57 -4.53 19.20 -12.63
CA ILE A 57 -5.10 20.27 -11.80
C ILE A 57 -4.65 20.18 -10.34
N GLY A 58 -3.84 19.19 -10.00
CA GLY A 58 -3.36 18.97 -8.64
C GLY A 58 -2.70 17.62 -8.46
N TYR A 59 -2.61 17.21 -7.20
CA TYR A 59 -1.97 16.00 -6.76
C TYR A 59 -2.82 15.29 -5.73
N GLN A 60 -2.90 13.97 -5.86
CA GLN A 60 -3.35 13.07 -4.80
C GLN A 60 -2.11 12.42 -4.19
N MET A 61 -1.97 12.51 -2.88
CA MET A 61 -0.82 12.01 -2.14
C MET A 61 -1.24 11.01 -1.09
N LEU A 62 -0.44 9.96 -0.96
CA LEU A 62 -0.51 9.00 0.13
C LEU A 62 0.74 9.15 1.01
N PHE A 63 0.54 9.38 2.29
CA PHE A 63 1.59 9.35 3.31
C PHE A 63 1.38 8.15 4.21
N VAL A 64 2.46 7.50 4.57
CA VAL A 64 2.52 6.35 5.46
C VAL A 64 3.62 6.55 6.50
N ARG A 65 3.58 5.75 7.56
CA ARG A 65 4.62 5.78 8.58
C ARG A 65 5.93 5.23 8.05
N GLU A 66 7.03 5.87 8.47
CA GLU A 66 8.39 5.41 8.19
C GLU A 66 9.16 5.25 9.51
N VAL A 67 9.84 4.14 9.68
CA VAL A 67 10.73 3.89 10.81
C VAL A 67 12.07 3.38 10.29
N ASN A 68 13.15 4.08 10.62
CA ASN A 68 14.52 3.74 10.19
C ASN A 68 14.69 3.58 8.67
N GLY A 69 13.99 4.38 7.88
CA GLY A 69 14.06 4.35 6.41
C GLY A 69 13.20 3.25 5.77
N MET A 70 12.42 2.52 6.55
CA MET A 70 11.44 1.55 6.04
C MET A 70 10.04 2.11 6.18
N GLN A 71 9.31 2.17 5.08
CA GLN A 71 7.92 2.61 5.05
C GLN A 71 6.97 1.46 5.40
N GLU A 72 5.84 1.81 5.99
CA GLU A 72 4.75 0.89 6.23
C GLU A 72 4.16 0.41 4.90
N ASN A 73 3.89 -0.89 4.81
CA ASN A 73 3.26 -1.49 3.64
C ASN A 73 1.79 -1.08 3.56
N THR A 74 1.36 -0.81 2.33
CA THR A 74 -0.02 -0.42 2.04
C THR A 74 -0.89 -1.60 1.61
N THR A 75 -0.29 -2.78 1.53
CA THR A 75 -1.02 -4.01 1.20
C THR A 75 -1.94 -4.36 2.36
N MET A 76 -3.24 -4.31 2.10
CA MET A 76 -4.21 -4.84 3.05
C MET A 76 -4.25 -6.35 2.84
N TYR A 77 -3.88 -7.11 3.87
CA TYR A 77 -4.14 -8.54 3.87
C TYR A 77 -5.66 -8.73 3.92
N SER A 78 -6.26 -9.02 2.79
CA SER A 78 -7.60 -9.57 2.76
C SER A 78 -7.45 -11.02 3.22
N GLY A 79 -7.73 -11.27 4.51
CA GLY A 79 -7.83 -12.65 4.98
C GLY A 79 -8.81 -13.37 4.08
N THR A 80 -8.38 -14.49 3.53
CA THR A 80 -9.31 -15.46 2.96
C THR A 80 -10.31 -15.82 4.05
N ASP A 81 -11.58 -15.99 3.68
CA ASP A 81 -12.67 -16.39 4.57
C ASP A 81 -12.51 -17.81 5.17
N ASP A 82 -11.30 -18.31 5.28
CA ASP A 82 -10.97 -19.53 5.96
C ASP A 82 -11.13 -19.32 7.46
N GLU A 83 -12.32 -19.64 7.95
CA GLU A 83 -12.73 -19.60 9.37
C GLU A 83 -11.84 -20.43 10.30
N GLU A 84 -10.86 -21.19 9.79
CA GLU A 84 -10.01 -22.09 10.56
C GLU A 84 -8.64 -21.54 10.94
N ILE A 85 -8.21 -20.39 10.43
CA ILE A 85 -7.00 -19.75 10.94
C ILE A 85 -7.38 -19.06 12.25
N GLU A 86 -7.12 -19.72 13.39
CA GLU A 86 -7.15 -19.04 14.69
C GLU A 86 -6.42 -17.70 14.54
N ALA A 87 -7.19 -16.62 14.63
CA ALA A 87 -6.79 -15.26 14.32
C ALA A 87 -5.77 -14.70 15.32
N THR A 88 -4.62 -15.35 15.44
CA THR A 88 -3.52 -14.91 16.29
C THR A 88 -2.78 -13.73 15.69
N TYR A 89 -2.86 -13.54 14.37
CA TYR A 89 -2.18 -12.44 13.66
C TYR A 89 -3.08 -11.87 12.56
N ILE A 90 -4.08 -11.09 12.96
CA ILE A 90 -4.80 -10.27 11.98
C ILE A 90 -3.98 -9.01 11.76
N PRO A 91 -3.48 -8.73 10.55
CA PRO A 91 -2.79 -7.48 10.27
C PRO A 91 -3.70 -6.31 10.62
N PHE A 92 -3.16 -5.34 11.32
CA PHE A 92 -3.87 -4.09 11.54
C PHE A 92 -3.79 -3.26 10.26
N GLY A 93 -4.85 -2.49 9.94
CA GLY A 93 -4.79 -1.57 8.81
C GLY A 93 -3.65 -0.58 9.00
N TYR A 94 -2.85 -0.36 7.96
CA TYR A 94 -1.75 0.60 8.00
C TYR A 94 -2.22 2.03 8.29
N GLU A 95 -1.36 2.83 8.91
CA GLU A 95 -1.60 4.26 9.08
C GLU A 95 -1.46 4.96 7.73
N ARG A 96 -2.47 5.71 7.34
CA ARG A 96 -2.43 6.42 6.08
C ARG A 96 -3.04 7.81 6.17
N VAL A 97 -2.38 8.74 5.49
CA VAL A 97 -2.92 10.07 5.25
C VAL A 97 -3.09 10.26 3.75
N GLU A 98 -4.32 10.45 3.34
CA GLU A 98 -4.68 10.73 1.95
C GLU A 98 -5.00 12.22 1.83
N VAL A 99 -4.33 12.89 0.90
CA VAL A 99 -4.45 14.34 0.71
C VAL A 99 -4.58 14.68 -0.75
N ASN A 100 -5.52 15.55 -1.07
CA ASN A 100 -5.58 16.18 -2.38
C ASN A 100 -5.14 17.64 -2.27
N VAL A 101 -4.25 18.06 -3.15
CA VAL A 101 -3.77 19.43 -3.29
C VAL A 101 -4.10 19.94 -4.68
N GLY A 102 -4.78 21.07 -4.76
CA GLY A 102 -5.10 21.78 -6.00
C GLY A 102 -4.66 23.23 -5.93
N ASP A 103 -5.14 24.06 -6.85
CA ASP A 103 -4.75 25.49 -6.95
C ASP A 103 -5.09 26.32 -5.70
N GLU A 104 -6.08 25.90 -4.93
CA GLU A 104 -6.49 26.56 -3.68
C GLU A 104 -5.73 26.04 -2.44
N GLY A 105 -4.79 25.11 -2.63
CA GLY A 105 -4.08 24.41 -1.57
C GLY A 105 -4.68 23.04 -1.28
N ILE A 106 -4.68 22.61 -0.01
CA ILE A 106 -5.24 21.32 0.40
C ILE A 106 -6.76 21.37 0.28
N THR A 107 -7.31 20.53 -0.61
CA THR A 107 -8.76 20.45 -0.92
C THR A 107 -9.44 19.29 -0.23
N SER A 108 -8.69 18.23 0.11
CA SER A 108 -9.20 17.14 0.94
C SER A 108 -8.08 16.58 1.81
N PHE A 109 -8.46 16.08 2.98
CA PHE A 109 -7.54 15.50 3.96
C PHE A 109 -8.25 14.39 4.73
N SER A 110 -7.65 13.21 4.76
CA SER A 110 -8.13 12.07 5.52
C SER A 110 -6.95 11.40 6.24
N TRP A 111 -7.08 11.20 7.55
CA TRP A 111 -6.07 10.49 8.35
C TRP A 111 -6.73 9.27 9.01
N MET A 112 -6.37 8.10 8.54
CA MET A 112 -6.92 6.83 9.01
C MET A 112 -5.90 6.05 9.83
N ASN A 113 -6.39 5.29 10.79
CA ASN A 113 -5.58 4.44 11.67
C ASN A 113 -4.43 5.20 12.33
N ARG A 114 -4.70 6.43 12.79
CA ARG A 114 -3.70 7.28 13.44
C ARG A 114 -3.04 6.57 14.62
N MET A 115 -1.73 6.52 14.61
CA MET A 115 -0.93 5.79 15.57
C MET A 115 -0.06 6.72 16.42
N GLN A 116 0.25 6.26 17.63
CA GLN A 116 1.28 6.85 18.47
C GLN A 116 2.43 5.86 18.58
N GLU A 117 3.66 6.38 18.51
CA GLU A 117 4.84 5.55 18.74
C GLU A 117 4.84 4.99 20.15
N GLY A 118 5.13 3.70 20.23
CA GLY A 118 5.41 3.00 21.47
C GLY A 118 6.91 2.85 21.73
N GLU A 119 7.28 1.81 22.44
CA GLU A 119 8.66 1.46 22.74
C GLU A 119 9.27 0.61 21.62
N ILE A 120 10.58 0.72 21.44
CA ILE A 120 11.35 -0.19 20.57
C ILE A 120 11.52 -1.50 21.34
N LEU A 121 10.87 -2.56 20.85
CA LEU A 121 10.93 -3.88 21.48
C LEU A 121 12.22 -4.62 21.18
N GLN A 122 12.76 -4.44 19.98
CA GLN A 122 13.99 -5.09 19.53
C GLN A 122 14.71 -4.20 18.50
N GLU A 123 15.99 -3.98 18.73
CA GLU A 123 16.89 -3.38 17.74
C GLU A 123 17.54 -4.47 16.88
N ASN A 124 17.94 -4.12 15.66
CA ASN A 124 18.66 -4.98 14.73
C ASN A 124 17.97 -6.35 14.52
N VAL A 125 16.69 -6.31 14.12
CA VAL A 125 15.93 -7.51 13.78
C VAL A 125 16.60 -8.22 12.61
N GLU A 126 16.95 -9.48 12.80
CA GLU A 126 17.52 -10.32 11.74
C GLU A 126 16.39 -10.74 10.78
N MET A 127 16.54 -10.35 9.53
CA MET A 127 15.61 -10.71 8.46
C MET A 127 16.05 -12.01 7.78
N ILE A 128 15.08 -12.80 7.33
CA ILE A 128 15.41 -13.94 6.45
C ILE A 128 16.00 -13.40 5.15
N SER A 129 16.96 -14.14 4.59
CA SER A 129 17.61 -13.72 3.35
C SER A 129 16.66 -13.76 2.16
N PHE A 130 16.96 -12.98 1.13
CA PHE A 130 16.15 -12.96 -0.10
C PHE A 130 16.07 -14.34 -0.77
N GLU A 131 17.16 -15.11 -0.77
CA GLU A 131 17.18 -16.48 -1.30
C GLU A 131 16.20 -17.39 -0.56
N LYS A 132 16.08 -17.20 0.76
CA LYS A 132 15.11 -17.94 1.56
C LYS A 132 13.67 -17.52 1.23
N VAL A 133 13.44 -16.22 1.02
CA VAL A 133 12.13 -15.68 0.56
C VAL A 133 11.75 -16.31 -0.77
N GLN A 134 12.66 -16.34 -1.74
CA GLN A 134 12.44 -16.99 -3.04
C GLN A 134 12.00 -18.44 -2.89
N SER A 135 12.71 -19.21 -2.06
CA SER A 135 12.39 -20.62 -1.83
C SER A 135 10.99 -20.80 -1.22
N ILE A 136 10.58 -19.91 -0.31
CA ILE A 136 9.25 -19.93 0.31
C ILE A 136 8.17 -19.62 -0.73
N ILE A 137 8.39 -18.62 -1.59
CA ILE A 137 7.47 -18.26 -2.66
C ILE A 137 7.26 -19.44 -3.61
N GLU A 138 8.35 -20.05 -4.09
CA GLU A 138 8.30 -21.20 -4.98
C GLU A 138 7.54 -22.38 -4.35
N GLU A 139 7.77 -22.66 -3.08
CA GLU A 139 7.08 -23.73 -2.35
C GLU A 139 5.57 -23.42 -2.21
N GLN A 140 5.21 -22.19 -1.85
CA GLN A 140 3.82 -21.77 -1.69
C GLN A 140 3.05 -21.81 -3.02
N ILE A 141 3.67 -21.36 -4.12
CA ILE A 141 3.09 -21.43 -5.46
C ILE A 141 2.78 -22.90 -5.82
N MET A 142 3.75 -23.79 -5.62
CA MET A 142 3.55 -25.22 -5.91
C MET A 142 2.45 -25.81 -5.04
N MET A 143 2.38 -25.48 -3.75
CA MET A 143 1.35 -25.99 -2.85
C MET A 143 -0.05 -25.47 -3.23
N LYS A 144 -0.18 -24.19 -3.53
CA LYS A 144 -1.45 -23.56 -3.89
C LYS A 144 -2.08 -24.16 -5.15
N HIS A 145 -1.26 -24.64 -6.06
CA HIS A 145 -1.71 -25.18 -7.36
C HIS A 145 -1.55 -26.70 -7.50
N ALA A 146 -1.24 -27.41 -6.40
CA ALA A 146 -0.99 -28.86 -6.43
C ALA A 146 -2.19 -29.68 -6.94
N ASP A 147 -3.42 -29.20 -6.77
CA ASP A 147 -4.65 -29.90 -7.13
C ASP A 147 -5.25 -29.45 -8.48
N THR A 148 -4.62 -28.47 -9.15
CA THR A 148 -5.12 -27.95 -10.44
C THR A 148 -4.62 -28.83 -11.59
N LYS A 149 -5.43 -29.83 -11.99
CA LYS A 149 -5.04 -30.79 -13.03
C LYS A 149 -5.33 -30.36 -14.47
N ASP A 150 -6.31 -29.48 -14.62
CA ASP A 150 -6.83 -29.05 -15.94
C ASP A 150 -6.67 -27.55 -16.19
N ILE A 151 -5.80 -26.92 -15.43
CA ILE A 151 -5.56 -25.47 -15.51
C ILE A 151 -4.06 -25.23 -15.59
N GLU A 152 -3.62 -24.48 -16.60
CA GLU A 152 -2.28 -23.90 -16.63
C GLU A 152 -2.27 -22.61 -15.83
N VAL A 153 -1.50 -22.56 -14.76
CA VAL A 153 -1.33 -21.36 -13.96
C VAL A 153 0.03 -20.75 -14.26
N ARG A 154 0.03 -19.50 -14.68
CA ARG A 154 1.25 -18.70 -14.85
C ARG A 154 1.29 -17.63 -13.77
N GLN A 155 2.23 -17.76 -12.86
CA GLN A 155 2.45 -16.79 -11.80
C GLN A 155 3.77 -16.06 -12.02
N LYS A 156 3.70 -14.75 -11.90
CA LYS A 156 4.87 -13.87 -12.06
C LYS A 156 4.99 -12.98 -10.83
N VAL A 157 6.11 -13.07 -10.15
CA VAL A 157 6.49 -12.08 -9.14
C VAL A 157 6.91 -10.81 -9.87
N VAL A 158 6.26 -9.69 -9.57
CA VAL A 158 6.50 -8.38 -10.21
C VAL A 158 7.35 -7.47 -9.36
N SER A 159 7.22 -7.55 -8.03
CA SER A 159 8.12 -6.86 -7.10
C SER A 159 8.26 -7.63 -5.79
N VAL A 160 9.37 -7.39 -5.11
CA VAL A 160 9.62 -7.84 -3.75
C VAL A 160 10.25 -6.66 -3.00
N ASP A 161 9.51 -6.14 -2.03
CA ASP A 161 9.88 -4.94 -1.31
C ASP A 161 10.05 -5.22 0.18
N LEU A 162 10.96 -4.52 0.83
CA LEU A 162 11.12 -4.56 2.28
C LEU A 162 10.31 -3.41 2.88
N GLY A 163 9.40 -3.73 3.78
CA GLY A 163 8.55 -2.75 4.43
C GLY A 163 8.22 -3.12 5.87
N LEU A 164 7.33 -2.34 6.47
CA LEU A 164 6.81 -2.57 7.82
C LEU A 164 5.36 -3.02 7.75
N MET A 165 4.98 -3.93 8.63
CA MET A 165 3.60 -4.38 8.80
C MET A 165 3.19 -4.27 10.28
N CYS A 166 1.99 -3.77 10.51
CA CYS A 166 1.37 -3.76 11.84
C CYS A 166 0.76 -5.12 12.16
N VAL A 167 1.17 -5.72 13.27
CA VAL A 167 0.68 -7.00 13.76
C VAL A 167 0.03 -6.79 15.12
N ARG A 168 -1.20 -7.26 15.29
CA ARG A 168 -1.89 -7.22 16.60
C ARG A 168 -1.18 -8.08 17.63
N LYS A 169 -1.14 -7.60 18.85
CA LYS A 169 -0.76 -8.45 19.99
C LYS A 169 -1.94 -9.37 20.34
N PRO A 170 -1.68 -10.63 20.64
CA PRO A 170 -2.74 -11.54 21.12
C PRO A 170 -3.48 -10.93 22.31
N ASN A 171 -4.81 -10.93 22.27
CA ASN A 171 -5.69 -10.42 23.33
C ASN A 171 -5.58 -8.92 23.65
N ASP A 172 -4.92 -8.13 22.79
CA ASP A 172 -4.86 -6.67 22.89
C ASP A 172 -5.36 -6.01 21.60
N ASN A 173 -6.50 -5.35 21.70
CA ASN A 173 -7.12 -4.65 20.59
C ASN A 173 -6.70 -3.17 20.49
N SER A 174 -5.89 -2.70 21.43
CA SER A 174 -5.49 -1.29 21.54
C SER A 174 -4.05 -1.04 21.10
N SER A 175 -3.23 -2.09 21.03
CA SER A 175 -1.84 -1.98 20.62
C SER A 175 -1.46 -3.03 19.56
N PHE A 176 -0.43 -2.70 18.80
CA PHE A 176 0.15 -3.56 17.76
C PHE A 176 1.66 -3.41 17.79
N THR A 177 2.33 -4.34 17.14
CA THR A 177 3.77 -4.30 16.94
C THR A 177 4.04 -4.09 15.45
N MET A 178 4.87 -3.11 15.12
CA MET A 178 5.40 -2.93 13.78
C MET A 178 6.58 -3.87 13.58
N VAL A 179 6.51 -4.71 12.55
CA VAL A 179 7.54 -5.68 12.22
C VAL A 179 8.00 -5.49 10.78
N PRO A 180 9.32 -5.65 10.51
CA PRO A 180 9.81 -5.65 9.15
C PRO A 180 9.38 -6.94 8.44
N VAL A 181 8.93 -6.80 7.19
CA VAL A 181 8.43 -7.91 6.36
C VAL A 181 8.90 -7.76 4.92
N TRP A 182 8.99 -8.88 4.23
CA TRP A 182 9.08 -8.90 2.78
C TRP A 182 7.67 -8.87 2.19
N ASP A 183 7.39 -7.88 1.37
CA ASP A 183 6.14 -7.75 0.63
C ASP A 183 6.34 -8.22 -0.80
N VAL A 184 5.53 -9.18 -1.23
CA VAL A 184 5.68 -9.85 -2.52
C VAL A 184 4.44 -9.61 -3.35
N TYR A 185 4.61 -8.91 -4.47
CA TYR A 185 3.54 -8.68 -5.43
C TYR A 185 3.62 -9.68 -6.57
N GLU A 186 2.50 -10.35 -6.79
CA GLU A 186 2.35 -11.38 -7.80
C GLU A 186 1.21 -11.05 -8.74
N ILE A 187 1.41 -11.36 -10.03
CA ILE A 187 0.35 -11.40 -11.02
C ILE A 187 0.19 -12.86 -11.44
N TRP A 188 -1.02 -13.33 -11.55
CA TRP A 188 -1.31 -14.69 -11.99
C TRP A 188 -2.38 -14.69 -13.09
N GLU A 189 -2.24 -15.61 -14.03
CA GLU A 189 -3.15 -15.86 -15.13
C GLU A 189 -3.51 -17.34 -15.12
N GLU A 190 -4.80 -17.65 -15.20
CA GLU A 190 -5.30 -19.00 -15.34
C GLU A 190 -5.78 -19.22 -16.76
N ALA A 191 -5.38 -20.34 -17.36
CA ALA A 191 -5.89 -20.80 -18.64
C ALA A 191 -6.42 -22.22 -18.49
N ILE A 192 -7.65 -22.45 -18.91
CA ILE A 192 -8.22 -23.81 -18.97
C ILE A 192 -7.52 -24.56 -20.09
N ILE A 193 -6.92 -25.71 -19.77
CA ILE A 193 -6.36 -26.61 -20.77
C ILE A 193 -7.54 -27.43 -21.31
N GLU A 194 -8.01 -27.10 -22.52
CA GLU A 194 -8.96 -27.95 -23.20
C GLU A 194 -8.26 -29.28 -23.49
N SER A 195 -8.72 -30.35 -22.85
CA SER A 195 -8.29 -31.74 -23.21
C SER A 195 -8.92 -32.11 -24.52
N ASP A 196 -8.10 -32.37 -25.55
CA ASP A 196 -8.50 -32.99 -26.84
C ASP A 196 -9.12 -34.38 -26.65
#